data_173e4a71e32d8920fb844ccb4dff511d
#
_entry.id   173e4a71e32d8920fb844ccb4dff511d
#
_cell.length_a   1.000
_cell.length_b   1.000
_cell.length_c   1.000
_cell.angle_alpha   90.00
_cell.angle_beta   90.00
_cell.angle_gamma   90.00
#
_symmetry.space_group_name_H-M   'P 1'
#
loop_
_entity.id
_entity.type
_entity.pdbx_description
1 polymer ?
#
loop_
_entity_poly.entity_id
_entity_poly.type
_entity_poly.pdbx_seq_one_letter_code
_entity_poly.pdbx_strand_id
1 'polypeptide(L)'
;GVGRFAWLKAFKEADIESSFIDAGEWVRRKFCFTLEQNEINDSLEDIDPLTDNKTIVALKECLAPYKKNLPKKGEVIATKIMQHCFIYLMSAKCPVIKVADEDQTYNINEMFDERIKKESEKIEFKIGNENFSLLHTQIEDAAFGASKLYLYANDRMVQEVNLEKEIVDLDKNLFSAKGYYYAGILSGKFLDENVGTNRTSFDISDTAEDGSEI
;
A
#
# COMPACT_ATOMS: atom_id res chain seq x y z
N GLY A 1 15.26 1.83 4.58
CA GLY A 1 14.10 1.12 5.08
C GLY A 1 14.11 -0.36 4.71
N VAL A 2 13.47 -1.16 5.53
CA VAL A 2 13.42 -2.64 5.43
C VAL A 2 12.75 -3.14 4.12
N GLY A 3 11.93 -2.30 3.47
CA GLY A 3 11.16 -2.69 2.28
C GLY A 3 11.98 -3.21 1.10
N ARG A 4 13.20 -2.74 0.92
CA ARG A 4 14.10 -3.21 -0.14
C ARG A 4 14.57 -4.65 0.08
N PHE A 5 14.68 -5.10 1.32
CA PHE A 5 15.04 -6.48 1.66
C PHE A 5 13.85 -7.44 1.53
N ALA A 6 12.61 -6.91 1.49
CA ALA A 6 11.43 -7.74 1.30
C ALA A 6 11.40 -8.43 -0.07
N TRP A 7 12.05 -7.88 -1.08
CA TRP A 7 12.16 -8.50 -2.40
C TRP A 7 12.87 -9.86 -2.31
N LEU A 8 14.01 -9.90 -1.62
CA LEU A 8 14.82 -11.10 -1.48
C LEU A 8 14.20 -12.15 -0.52
N LYS A 9 13.14 -11.79 0.20
CA LYS A 9 12.34 -12.75 0.96
C LYS A 9 11.50 -13.64 0.05
N ALA A 10 11.03 -13.09 -1.08
CA ALA A 10 10.14 -13.79 -2.00
C ALA A 10 10.77 -14.15 -3.34
N PHE A 11 11.87 -13.49 -3.72
CA PHE A 11 12.59 -13.68 -4.97
C PHE A 11 14.07 -13.91 -4.70
N LYS A 12 14.70 -14.68 -5.56
CA LYS A 12 16.12 -15.00 -5.40
C LYS A 12 17.02 -13.83 -5.73
N GLU A 13 16.62 -13.03 -6.73
CA GLU A 13 17.37 -11.87 -7.17
C GLU A 13 16.46 -10.72 -7.61
N ALA A 14 16.99 -9.51 -7.53
CA ALA A 14 16.39 -8.30 -8.05
C ALA A 14 17.42 -7.55 -8.91
N ASP A 15 17.15 -7.42 -10.21
CA ASP A 15 17.93 -6.55 -11.09
C ASP A 15 17.36 -5.15 -11.07
N ILE A 16 18.20 -4.19 -10.85
CA ILE A 16 17.85 -2.78 -10.82
C ILE A 16 18.59 -2.04 -11.95
N GLU A 17 17.83 -1.33 -12.76
CA GLU A 17 18.34 -0.39 -13.74
C GLU A 17 17.70 0.97 -13.47
N SER A 18 18.52 2.01 -13.21
CA SER A 18 18.04 3.35 -12.92
C SER A 18 18.75 4.36 -13.79
N SER A 19 17.99 5.18 -14.52
CA SER A 19 18.46 6.30 -15.34
C SER A 19 18.05 7.61 -14.67
N PHE A 20 19.01 8.47 -14.42
CA PHE A 20 18.84 9.73 -13.69
C PHE A 20 19.91 10.76 -14.07
N ILE A 21 19.77 11.98 -13.60
CA ILE A 21 20.79 13.03 -13.79
C ILE A 21 21.75 12.99 -12.59
N ASP A 22 23.03 12.86 -12.87
CA ASP A 22 24.13 12.99 -11.92
C ASP A 22 25.11 14.05 -12.43
N ALA A 23 25.49 15.01 -11.59
CA ALA A 23 26.37 16.13 -11.92
C ALA A 23 25.99 16.88 -13.22
N GLY A 24 24.73 16.87 -13.63
CA GLY A 24 24.21 17.53 -14.84
C GLY A 24 24.17 16.66 -16.09
N GLU A 25 24.70 15.45 -16.03
CA GLU A 25 24.72 14.49 -17.14
C GLU A 25 23.75 13.32 -16.88
N TRP A 26 23.17 12.76 -17.94
CA TRP A 26 22.34 11.57 -17.86
C TRP A 26 23.18 10.34 -17.72
N VAL A 27 22.93 9.58 -16.65
CA VAL A 27 23.63 8.33 -16.35
C VAL A 27 22.65 7.18 -16.14
N ARG A 28 23.12 5.98 -16.42
CA ARG A 28 22.42 4.74 -16.13
C ARG A 28 23.24 3.88 -15.19
N ARG A 29 22.63 3.52 -14.06
CA ARG A 29 23.22 2.60 -13.09
C ARG A 29 22.51 1.26 -13.14
N LYS A 30 23.27 0.16 -13.22
CA LYS A 30 22.76 -1.20 -13.21
C LYS A 30 23.44 -2.00 -12.12
N PHE A 31 22.67 -2.76 -11.38
CA PHE A 31 23.20 -3.74 -10.43
C PHE A 31 22.19 -4.85 -10.17
N CYS A 32 22.70 -6.03 -9.79
CA CYS A 32 21.92 -7.15 -9.30
C CYS A 32 22.03 -7.21 -7.78
N PHE A 33 20.93 -7.51 -7.11
CA PHE A 33 20.85 -7.61 -5.67
C PHE A 33 20.39 -9.02 -5.27
N THR A 34 21.23 -9.75 -4.51
CA THR A 34 20.96 -11.10 -4.00
C THR A 34 21.34 -11.19 -2.52
N LEU A 35 20.87 -12.24 -1.82
CA LEU A 35 21.24 -12.47 -0.41
C LEU A 35 22.67 -13.02 -0.25
N GLU A 36 23.23 -13.59 -1.30
CA GLU A 36 24.54 -14.28 -1.26
C GLU A 36 25.71 -13.36 -1.58
N GLN A 37 25.45 -12.14 -2.03
CA GLN A 37 26.49 -11.18 -2.39
C GLN A 37 26.96 -10.39 -1.19
N ASN A 38 28.27 -10.40 -0.96
CA ASN A 38 28.92 -9.55 0.04
C ASN A 38 29.11 -8.10 -0.45
N GLU A 39 29.19 -7.92 -1.76
CA GLU A 39 29.37 -6.61 -2.40
C GLU A 39 28.42 -6.49 -3.59
N ILE A 40 27.90 -5.29 -3.79
CA ILE A 40 27.06 -4.97 -4.96
C ILE A 40 27.97 -4.56 -6.10
N ASN A 41 28.08 -5.43 -7.11
CA ASN A 41 28.72 -5.06 -8.36
C ASN A 41 27.74 -4.18 -9.15
N ASP A 42 28.08 -2.92 -9.31
CA ASP A 42 27.31 -1.98 -10.12
C ASP A 42 28.12 -1.49 -11.32
N SER A 43 27.39 -1.10 -12.35
CA SER A 43 27.94 -0.38 -13.50
C SER A 43 27.26 0.99 -13.60
N LEU A 44 28.04 2.02 -13.90
CA LEU A 44 27.57 3.34 -14.23
C LEU A 44 28.04 3.66 -15.64
N GLU A 45 27.12 4.09 -16.50
CA GLU A 45 27.39 4.45 -17.89
C GLU A 45 26.71 5.77 -18.24
N ASP A 46 27.35 6.58 -19.05
CA ASP A 46 26.73 7.79 -19.62
C ASP A 46 25.74 7.37 -20.71
N ILE A 47 24.60 8.04 -20.78
CA ILE A 47 23.54 7.75 -21.73
C ILE A 47 23.05 9.04 -22.41
N ASP A 48 22.39 8.89 -23.54
CA ASP A 48 21.67 9.99 -24.17
C ASP A 48 20.59 10.56 -23.24
N PRO A 49 20.33 11.89 -23.30
CA PRO A 49 19.31 12.51 -22.48
C PRO A 49 17.92 11.86 -22.61
N LEU A 50 17.29 11.65 -21.46
CA LEU A 50 15.90 11.19 -21.36
C LEU A 50 15.00 12.35 -20.92
N THR A 51 13.69 12.18 -21.12
CA THR A 51 12.70 13.17 -20.66
C THR A 51 12.50 13.12 -19.16
N ASP A 52 12.55 11.90 -18.57
CA ASP A 52 12.24 11.67 -17.17
C ASP A 52 13.16 10.62 -16.55
N ASN A 53 13.39 10.75 -15.24
CA ASN A 53 14.04 9.71 -14.47
C ASN A 53 13.25 8.40 -14.55
N LYS A 54 13.97 7.29 -14.71
CA LYS A 54 13.34 5.97 -14.83
C LYS A 54 14.07 4.96 -13.97
N THR A 55 13.32 4.17 -13.21
CA THR A 55 13.86 3.00 -12.51
C THR A 55 13.07 1.76 -12.88
N ILE A 56 13.76 0.71 -13.27
CA ILE A 56 13.22 -0.62 -13.56
C ILE A 56 13.74 -1.55 -12.48
N VAL A 57 12.82 -2.33 -11.88
CA VAL A 57 13.16 -3.40 -10.94
C VAL A 57 12.60 -4.70 -11.49
N ALA A 58 13.46 -5.64 -11.85
CA ALA A 58 13.06 -6.96 -12.31
C ALA A 58 13.30 -7.98 -11.20
N LEU A 59 12.21 -8.52 -10.64
CA LEU A 59 12.23 -9.55 -9.60
C LEU A 59 12.22 -10.92 -10.28
N LYS A 60 13.23 -11.75 -10.00
CA LYS A 60 13.42 -13.01 -10.69
C LYS A 60 13.43 -14.20 -9.72
N GLU A 61 13.07 -15.35 -10.24
CA GLU A 61 13.05 -16.62 -9.52
C GLU A 61 12.25 -16.57 -8.21
N CYS A 62 10.91 -16.41 -8.33
CA CYS A 62 10.02 -16.45 -7.17
C CYS A 62 10.19 -17.76 -6.39
N LEU A 63 10.47 -17.66 -5.09
CA LEU A 63 10.75 -18.78 -4.20
C LEU A 63 9.49 -19.62 -3.95
N ALA A 64 9.67 -20.94 -3.83
CA ALA A 64 8.59 -21.93 -3.74
C ALA A 64 7.50 -21.61 -2.68
N PRO A 65 7.81 -21.13 -1.45
CA PRO A 65 6.80 -20.79 -0.45
C PRO A 65 5.83 -19.71 -0.90
N TYR A 66 6.30 -18.76 -1.71
CA TYR A 66 5.51 -17.60 -2.18
C TYR A 66 4.84 -17.86 -3.52
N LYS A 67 5.46 -18.68 -4.39
CA LYS A 67 4.99 -18.96 -5.75
C LYS A 67 3.57 -19.53 -5.79
N LYS A 68 3.18 -20.34 -4.79
CA LYS A 68 1.84 -20.92 -4.69
C LYS A 68 0.74 -19.89 -4.44
N ASN A 69 1.08 -18.80 -3.74
CA ASN A 69 0.16 -17.75 -3.32
C ASN A 69 0.25 -16.49 -4.20
N LEU A 70 1.11 -16.49 -5.20
CA LEU A 70 1.22 -15.36 -6.13
C LEU A 70 -0.04 -15.29 -7.00
N PRO A 71 -0.74 -14.16 -7.03
CA PRO A 71 -1.85 -13.98 -7.96
C PRO A 71 -1.36 -14.12 -9.40
N LYS A 72 -2.08 -14.89 -10.20
CA LYS A 72 -1.73 -15.11 -11.62
C LYS A 72 -2.37 -14.10 -12.57
N LYS A 73 -3.45 -13.45 -12.13
CA LYS A 73 -4.20 -12.48 -12.95
C LYS A 73 -3.83 -11.06 -12.56
N GLY A 74 -3.52 -10.23 -13.53
CA GLY A 74 -3.20 -8.81 -13.34
C GLY A 74 -4.30 -8.04 -12.62
N GLU A 75 -5.57 -8.37 -12.88
CA GLU A 75 -6.72 -7.76 -12.20
C GLU A 75 -6.67 -7.95 -10.67
N VAL A 76 -6.31 -9.16 -10.22
CA VAL A 76 -6.20 -9.45 -8.78
C VAL A 76 -5.06 -8.65 -8.16
N ILE A 77 -3.95 -8.51 -8.88
CA ILE A 77 -2.79 -7.70 -8.45
C ILE A 77 -3.20 -6.22 -8.40
N ALA A 78 -3.86 -5.73 -9.45
CA ALA A 78 -4.34 -4.35 -9.53
C ALA A 78 -5.28 -4.00 -8.38
N THR A 79 -6.24 -4.88 -8.07
CA THR A 79 -7.17 -4.72 -6.95
C THR A 79 -6.44 -4.66 -5.59
N LYS A 80 -5.45 -5.53 -5.38
CA LYS A 80 -4.64 -5.51 -4.14
C LYS A 80 -3.79 -4.24 -4.01
N ILE A 81 -3.21 -3.76 -5.11
CA ILE A 81 -2.46 -2.50 -5.13
C ILE A 81 -3.41 -1.33 -4.86
N MET A 82 -4.59 -1.32 -5.47
CA MET A 82 -5.62 -0.31 -5.23
C MET A 82 -6.00 -0.23 -3.75
N GLN A 83 -6.24 -1.38 -3.11
CA GLN A 83 -6.52 -1.45 -1.66
C GLN A 83 -5.36 -0.91 -0.82
N HIS A 84 -4.12 -1.28 -1.17
CA HIS A 84 -2.93 -0.87 -0.43
C HIS A 84 -2.61 0.62 -0.61
N CYS A 85 -2.84 1.15 -1.81
CA CYS A 85 -2.56 2.53 -2.17
C CYS A 85 -3.78 3.47 -2.03
N PHE A 86 -4.82 3.03 -1.34
CA PHE A 86 -6.12 3.69 -1.29
C PHE A 86 -6.05 5.20 -1.00
N ILE A 87 -5.33 5.61 0.05
CA ILE A 87 -5.15 7.03 0.39
C ILE A 87 -4.39 7.79 -0.70
N TYR A 88 -3.37 7.18 -1.29
CA TYR A 88 -2.63 7.82 -2.38
C TYR A 88 -3.52 8.08 -3.58
N LEU A 89 -4.39 7.13 -3.91
CA LEU A 89 -5.35 7.25 -5.02
C LEU A 89 -6.38 8.36 -4.78
N MET A 90 -6.71 8.66 -3.53
CA MET A 90 -7.56 9.81 -3.18
C MET A 90 -6.85 11.17 -3.31
N SER A 91 -5.52 11.17 -3.43
CA SER A 91 -4.75 12.40 -3.56
C SER A 91 -4.67 12.84 -5.01
N ALA A 92 -4.91 14.13 -5.28
CA ALA A 92 -4.70 14.73 -6.60
C ALA A 92 -3.23 14.64 -7.09
N LYS A 93 -2.29 14.30 -6.21
CA LYS A 93 -0.85 14.13 -6.52
C LYS A 93 -0.48 12.67 -6.74
N CYS A 94 -1.46 11.74 -6.75
CA CYS A 94 -1.17 10.34 -7.00
C CYS A 94 -0.59 10.14 -8.41
N PRO A 95 0.54 9.46 -8.55
CA PRO A 95 1.05 9.12 -9.87
C PRO A 95 0.11 8.14 -10.56
N VAL A 96 0.20 8.06 -11.89
CA VAL A 96 -0.52 7.02 -12.64
C VAL A 96 0.10 5.67 -12.33
N ILE A 97 -0.71 4.75 -11.82
CA ILE A 97 -0.30 3.39 -11.47
C ILE A 97 -0.94 2.42 -12.46
N LYS A 98 -0.12 1.62 -13.13
CA LYS A 98 -0.58 0.61 -14.08
C LYS A 98 -0.05 -0.76 -13.71
N VAL A 99 -0.88 -1.78 -13.87
CA VAL A 99 -0.51 -3.20 -13.83
C VAL A 99 -0.75 -3.77 -15.21
N ALA A 100 0.24 -4.43 -15.77
CA ALA A 100 0.13 -5.12 -17.05
C ALA A 100 0.41 -6.60 -16.86
N ASP A 101 -0.38 -7.45 -17.49
CA ASP A 101 -0.12 -8.86 -17.67
C ASP A 101 -0.03 -9.19 -19.18
N GLU A 102 -0.04 -10.47 -19.53
CA GLU A 102 0.08 -10.93 -20.93
C GLU A 102 -1.14 -10.51 -21.77
N ASP A 103 -2.31 -10.35 -21.13
CA ASP A 103 -3.58 -10.11 -21.83
C ASP A 103 -3.92 -8.62 -21.94
N GLN A 104 -3.68 -7.85 -20.88
CA GLN A 104 -4.13 -6.45 -20.84
C GLN A 104 -3.40 -5.59 -19.79
N THR A 105 -3.67 -4.29 -19.86
CA THR A 105 -3.17 -3.30 -18.89
C THR A 105 -4.32 -2.72 -18.08
N TYR A 106 -4.16 -2.71 -16.78
CA TYR A 106 -5.11 -2.16 -15.80
C TYR A 106 -4.60 -0.81 -15.31
N ASN A 107 -5.36 0.25 -15.52
CA ASN A 107 -5.10 1.56 -14.93
C ASN A 107 -5.78 1.63 -13.56
N ILE A 108 -4.98 1.62 -12.50
CA ILE A 108 -5.51 1.55 -11.13
C ILE A 108 -6.24 2.84 -10.74
N ASN A 109 -5.81 3.99 -11.24
CA ASN A 109 -6.47 5.27 -10.96
C ASN A 109 -7.88 5.29 -11.57
N GLU A 110 -8.04 4.84 -12.81
CA GLU A 110 -9.36 4.73 -13.47
C GLU A 110 -10.26 3.71 -12.75
N MET A 111 -9.71 2.52 -12.42
CA MET A 111 -10.44 1.50 -11.65
C MET A 111 -10.92 2.04 -10.30
N PHE A 112 -10.11 2.88 -9.66
CA PHE A 112 -10.44 3.51 -8.40
C PHE A 112 -11.60 4.49 -8.57
N ASP A 113 -11.52 5.38 -9.55
CA ASP A 113 -12.56 6.38 -9.83
C ASP A 113 -13.92 5.76 -10.19
N GLU A 114 -13.90 4.60 -10.88
CA GLU A 114 -15.09 3.85 -11.26
C GLU A 114 -15.76 3.13 -10.06
N ARG A 115 -14.95 2.63 -9.12
CA ARG A 115 -15.41 1.73 -8.04
C ARG A 115 -15.70 2.45 -6.73
N ILE A 116 -15.23 3.68 -6.57
CA ILE A 116 -15.38 4.43 -5.34
C ILE A 116 -16.37 5.57 -5.51
N LYS A 117 -17.36 5.57 -4.63
CA LYS A 117 -18.32 6.66 -4.59
C LYS A 117 -17.58 7.94 -4.20
N LYS A 118 -17.76 9.01 -5.00
CA LYS A 118 -17.07 10.31 -4.80
C LYS A 118 -17.41 11.04 -3.51
N GLU A 119 -18.40 10.57 -2.75
CA GLU A 119 -18.80 11.14 -1.48
C GLU A 119 -17.96 10.56 -0.35
N SER A 120 -16.82 11.17 -0.09
CA SER A 120 -16.03 10.90 1.11
C SER A 120 -16.20 12.05 2.09
N GLU A 121 -16.40 11.71 3.35
CA GLU A 121 -16.51 12.68 4.45
C GLU A 121 -15.32 12.51 5.39
N LYS A 122 -14.72 13.64 5.80
CA LYS A 122 -13.63 13.68 6.75
C LYS A 122 -14.14 14.19 8.09
N ILE A 123 -13.95 13.39 9.14
CA ILE A 123 -14.29 13.73 10.51
C ILE A 123 -13.00 13.83 11.33
N GLU A 124 -12.87 14.89 12.11
CA GLU A 124 -11.79 15.02 13.08
C GLU A 124 -12.35 14.90 14.49
N PHE A 125 -11.70 14.09 15.33
CA PHE A 125 -12.14 13.82 16.68
C PHE A 125 -10.96 13.55 17.61
N LYS A 126 -11.24 13.47 18.91
CA LYS A 126 -10.24 13.18 19.94
C LYS A 126 -10.58 11.90 20.68
N ILE A 127 -9.55 11.15 21.01
CA ILE A 127 -9.61 10.06 21.99
C ILE A 127 -8.57 10.40 23.06
N GLY A 128 -9.05 10.67 24.30
CA GLY A 128 -8.18 11.25 25.33
C GLY A 128 -7.61 12.59 24.88
N ASN A 129 -6.29 12.72 24.90
CA ASN A 129 -5.58 13.92 24.46
C ASN A 129 -5.14 13.89 23.00
N GLU A 130 -5.35 12.76 22.29
CA GLU A 130 -4.88 12.53 20.94
C GLU A 130 -5.91 12.92 19.88
N ASN A 131 -5.46 13.56 18.80
CA ASN A 131 -6.29 13.92 17.66
C ASN A 131 -6.22 12.86 16.57
N PHE A 132 -7.39 12.51 16.05
CA PHE A 132 -7.54 11.58 14.94
C PHE A 132 -8.35 12.18 13.81
N SER A 133 -8.06 11.72 12.61
CA SER A 133 -8.80 12.00 11.39
C SER A 133 -9.35 10.71 10.82
N LEU A 134 -10.64 10.64 10.64
CA LEU A 134 -11.33 9.53 9.97
C LEU A 134 -11.89 10.04 8.65
N LEU A 135 -11.37 9.53 7.56
CA LEU A 135 -11.96 9.68 6.24
C LEU A 135 -12.79 8.44 5.94
N HIS A 136 -14.05 8.61 5.65
CA HIS A 136 -14.93 7.47 5.34
C HIS A 136 -15.60 7.62 3.97
N THR A 137 -15.75 6.51 3.29
CA THR A 137 -16.34 6.44 1.96
C THR A 137 -17.03 5.10 1.74
N GLN A 138 -17.77 5.01 0.65
CA GLN A 138 -18.44 3.80 0.19
C GLN A 138 -17.72 3.24 -1.03
N ILE A 139 -17.58 1.93 -1.07
CA ILE A 139 -16.89 1.21 -2.13
C ILE A 139 -17.88 0.25 -2.80
N GLU A 140 -18.12 0.42 -4.09
CA GLU A 140 -18.98 -0.43 -4.90
C GLU A 140 -18.19 -1.57 -5.55
N ASP A 141 -17.37 -2.29 -4.77
CA ASP A 141 -16.58 -3.39 -5.30
C ASP A 141 -16.63 -4.61 -4.38
N ALA A 142 -17.23 -5.69 -4.86
CA ALA A 142 -17.31 -6.96 -4.15
C ALA A 142 -15.93 -7.56 -3.80
N ALA A 143 -14.86 -7.16 -4.49
CA ALA A 143 -13.51 -7.61 -4.19
C ALA A 143 -12.99 -7.11 -2.83
N PHE A 144 -13.58 -6.07 -2.24
CA PHE A 144 -13.28 -5.62 -0.88
C PHE A 144 -13.84 -6.57 0.18
N GLY A 145 -14.92 -7.30 -0.14
CA GLY A 145 -15.41 -8.47 0.60
C GLY A 145 -15.97 -8.22 1.99
N ALA A 146 -15.75 -7.06 2.60
CA ALA A 146 -16.26 -6.67 3.92
C ALA A 146 -16.10 -5.17 4.16
N SER A 147 -16.91 -4.61 5.07
CA SER A 147 -16.72 -3.26 5.60
C SER A 147 -15.48 -3.22 6.49
N LYS A 148 -14.56 -2.30 6.23
CA LYS A 148 -13.25 -2.26 6.88
C LYS A 148 -12.88 -0.88 7.38
N LEU A 149 -12.11 -0.87 8.48
CA LEU A 149 -11.35 0.28 8.94
C LEU A 149 -9.87 0.03 8.63
N TYR A 150 -9.26 0.96 7.92
CA TYR A 150 -7.84 0.95 7.61
C TYR A 150 -7.12 1.92 8.53
N LEU A 151 -6.12 1.42 9.25
CA LEU A 151 -5.28 2.22 10.12
C LEU A 151 -4.01 2.63 9.36
N TYR A 152 -3.79 3.93 9.29
CA TYR A 152 -2.69 4.53 8.56
C TYR A 152 -1.69 5.21 9.48
N ALA A 153 -0.42 5.05 9.16
CA ALA A 153 0.67 5.79 9.75
C ALA A 153 1.67 6.22 8.68
N ASN A 154 2.14 7.47 8.74
CA ASN A 154 3.09 8.05 7.79
C ASN A 154 2.66 7.84 6.32
N ASP A 155 1.39 8.14 6.02
CA ASP A 155 0.74 8.01 4.71
C ASP A 155 0.72 6.57 4.14
N ARG A 156 0.80 5.54 4.99
CA ARG A 156 0.77 4.14 4.57
C ARG A 156 -0.22 3.34 5.40
N MET A 157 -0.90 2.43 4.74
CA MET A 157 -1.70 1.42 5.43
C MET A 157 -0.79 0.49 6.24
N VAL A 158 -1.06 0.37 7.53
CA VAL A 158 -0.35 -0.51 8.47
C VAL A 158 -1.20 -1.72 8.79
N GLN A 159 -2.48 -1.50 9.11
CA GLN A 159 -3.38 -2.56 9.55
C GLN A 159 -4.78 -2.35 8.99
N GLU A 160 -5.49 -3.44 8.74
CA GLU A 160 -6.92 -3.43 8.43
C GLU A 160 -7.71 -4.14 9.54
N VAL A 161 -8.85 -3.57 9.88
CA VAL A 161 -9.80 -4.12 10.86
C VAL A 161 -11.12 -4.42 10.15
N ASN A 162 -11.59 -5.64 10.26
CA ASN A 162 -12.88 -6.04 9.72
C ASN A 162 -13.99 -5.61 10.69
N LEU A 163 -14.73 -4.56 10.33
CA LEU A 163 -15.76 -3.98 11.19
C LEU A 163 -16.93 -4.94 11.48
N GLU A 164 -17.22 -5.85 10.57
CA GLU A 164 -18.29 -6.84 10.75
C GLU A 164 -17.96 -7.87 11.84
N LYS A 165 -16.69 -8.00 12.22
CA LYS A 165 -16.23 -8.88 13.30
C LYS A 165 -16.14 -8.16 14.64
N GLU A 166 -15.84 -6.86 14.61
CA GLU A 166 -15.59 -6.06 15.81
C GLU A 166 -16.89 -5.41 16.34
N ILE A 167 -17.84 -5.12 15.45
CA ILE A 167 -19.10 -4.46 15.81
C ILE A 167 -20.21 -5.47 15.70
N VAL A 168 -20.68 -5.96 16.86
CA VAL A 168 -21.67 -7.04 16.96
C VAL A 168 -22.99 -6.74 16.23
N ASP A 169 -23.41 -5.49 16.25
CA ASP A 169 -24.67 -5.02 15.65
C ASP A 169 -24.49 -4.48 14.22
N LEU A 170 -23.28 -4.57 13.65
CA LEU A 170 -23.08 -4.21 12.27
C LEU A 170 -23.63 -5.33 11.38
N ASP A 171 -24.90 -5.21 11.03
CA ASP A 171 -25.53 -6.18 10.14
C ASP A 171 -24.79 -6.21 8.79
N LYS A 172 -24.32 -7.40 8.42
CA LYS A 172 -23.70 -7.65 7.11
C LYS A 172 -24.54 -7.12 5.95
N ASN A 173 -25.86 -7.05 6.14
CA ASN A 173 -26.80 -6.58 5.14
C ASN A 173 -26.93 -5.04 5.11
N LEU A 174 -26.46 -4.30 6.12
CA LEU A 174 -26.68 -2.87 6.20
C LEU A 174 -26.06 -2.13 5.01
N PHE A 175 -24.87 -2.52 4.61
CA PHE A 175 -24.16 -1.96 3.47
C PHE A 175 -24.26 -2.86 2.24
N SER A 176 -24.05 -4.16 2.38
CA SER A 176 -24.05 -5.11 1.25
C SER A 176 -25.41 -5.24 0.56
N ALA A 177 -26.52 -5.09 1.30
CA ALA A 177 -27.86 -5.05 0.69
C ALA A 177 -28.05 -3.87 -0.28
N LYS A 178 -27.23 -2.83 -0.17
CA LYS A 178 -27.21 -1.67 -1.07
C LYS A 178 -26.12 -1.78 -2.16
N GLY A 179 -25.37 -2.89 -2.19
CA GLY A 179 -24.33 -3.14 -3.19
C GLY A 179 -23.00 -2.44 -2.95
N TYR A 180 -22.74 -1.94 -1.73
CA TYR A 180 -21.45 -1.32 -1.39
C TYR A 180 -20.95 -1.74 0.00
N TYR A 181 -19.66 -1.51 0.23
CA TYR A 181 -18.99 -1.71 1.50
C TYR A 181 -18.54 -0.38 2.07
N TYR A 182 -18.47 -0.30 3.39
CA TYR A 182 -17.90 0.85 4.08
C TYR A 182 -16.37 0.72 4.14
N ALA A 183 -15.67 1.81 3.86
CA ALA A 183 -14.25 1.97 4.11
C ALA A 183 -13.99 3.20 4.97
N GLY A 184 -13.47 2.97 6.17
CA GLY A 184 -12.95 4.01 7.05
C GLY A 184 -11.43 4.05 6.97
N ILE A 185 -10.84 5.24 6.95
CA ILE A 185 -9.40 5.45 6.95
C ILE A 185 -9.07 6.32 8.15
N LEU A 186 -8.47 5.70 9.16
CA LEU A 186 -8.07 6.37 10.40
C LEU A 186 -6.60 6.73 10.35
N SER A 187 -6.29 7.98 10.62
CA SER A 187 -4.94 8.51 10.71
C SER A 187 -4.82 9.49 11.88
N GLY A 188 -3.61 9.73 12.33
CA GLY A 188 -3.33 10.66 13.42
C GLY A 188 -1.90 10.55 13.91
N LYS A 189 -1.43 11.60 14.56
CA LYS A 189 -0.06 11.68 15.07
C LYS A 189 0.28 10.52 16.01
N PHE A 190 -0.66 10.11 16.84
CA PHE A 190 -0.49 8.95 17.74
C PHE A 190 -0.18 7.67 16.96
N LEU A 191 -0.86 7.42 15.83
CA LEU A 191 -0.59 6.26 14.97
C LEU A 191 0.78 6.38 14.29
N ASP A 192 1.16 7.59 13.84
CA ASP A 192 2.46 7.83 13.22
C ASP A 192 3.63 7.56 14.16
N GLU A 193 3.47 7.89 15.44
CA GLU A 193 4.50 7.74 16.48
C GLU A 193 4.57 6.31 17.04
N ASN A 194 3.49 5.54 16.98
CA ASN A 194 3.40 4.19 17.54
C ASN A 194 3.42 3.07 16.48
N VAL A 195 3.81 3.38 15.26
CA VAL A 195 3.97 2.34 14.23
C VAL A 195 5.28 1.58 14.43
N GLY A 196 5.20 0.26 14.42
CA GLY A 196 6.38 -0.62 14.53
C GLY A 196 7.40 -0.38 13.42
N THR A 197 8.67 -0.68 13.68
CA THR A 197 9.78 -0.45 12.73
C THR A 197 9.58 -1.11 11.38
N ASN A 198 8.87 -2.25 11.34
CA ASN A 198 8.53 -2.98 10.13
C ASN A 198 7.29 -2.42 9.41
N ARG A 199 6.56 -1.50 10.06
CA ARG A 199 5.33 -0.87 9.56
C ARG A 199 4.24 -1.88 9.16
N THR A 200 4.14 -3.00 9.86
CA THR A 200 3.13 -4.06 9.66
C THR A 200 2.22 -4.22 10.87
N SER A 201 2.49 -3.49 11.94
CA SER A 201 1.71 -3.47 13.19
C SER A 201 1.95 -2.17 13.94
N PHE A 202 1.12 -1.92 14.93
CA PHE A 202 1.32 -0.84 15.90
C PHE A 202 1.91 -1.42 17.19
N ASP A 203 2.80 -0.67 17.82
CA ASP A 203 3.38 -0.98 19.13
C ASP A 203 2.51 -0.35 20.23
N ILE A 204 1.20 -0.63 20.18
CA ILE A 204 0.19 -0.15 21.14
C ILE A 204 -0.20 -1.35 21.98
N SER A 205 -0.13 -1.22 23.33
CA SER A 205 -0.59 -2.29 24.22
C SER A 205 -2.10 -2.46 24.15
N ASP A 206 -2.56 -3.70 24.01
CA ASP A 206 -3.99 -4.06 24.01
C ASP A 206 -4.66 -3.87 25.36
N THR A 207 -3.89 -3.59 26.40
CA THR A 207 -4.42 -3.29 27.74
C THR A 207 -4.69 -1.79 27.85
N ALA A 208 -5.96 -1.42 27.76
CA ALA A 208 -6.39 -0.23 28.45
C ALA A 208 -5.99 -0.41 29.93
N GLU A 209 -5.02 0.36 30.43
CA GLU A 209 -4.83 0.46 31.87
C GLU A 209 -6.15 1.01 32.43
N ASP A 210 -6.91 0.09 33.01
CA ASP A 210 -8.11 0.37 33.77
C ASP A 210 -7.64 1.09 35.04
N GLY A 211 -7.75 2.39 35.05
CA GLY A 211 -7.36 3.16 36.26
C GLY A 211 -6.86 4.56 36.01
N SER A 212 -7.68 5.43 35.46
CA SER A 212 -7.62 6.83 35.84
C SER A 212 -9.02 7.30 36.21
N GLU A 213 -9.27 7.35 37.49
CA GLU A 213 -10.35 8.15 38.07
C GLU A 213 -10.31 9.56 37.48
N ILE A 214 -11.48 10.01 37.04
CA ILE A 214 -11.77 11.40 36.71
C ILE A 214 -11.95 12.20 38.00
#